data_17006a0d8fd3110e43a2ebbfb42da79e
#
_entry.id   17006a0d8fd3110e43a2ebbfb42da79e
#
_cell.length_a   1.000
_cell.length_b   1.000
_cell.length_c   1.000
_cell.angle_alpha   90.00
_cell.angle_beta   90.00
_cell.angle_gamma   90.00
#
_symmetry.space_group_name_H-M   'P 1'
#
loop_
_entity.id
_entity.type
_entity.pdbx_description
1 polymer ?
#
loop_
_entity_poly.entity_id
_entity_poly.type
_entity_poly.pdbx_seq_one_letter_code
_entity_poly.pdbx_strand_id
1 'polypeptide(L)'
;SGIDVALALADLGHEVLVVDEDGPWQFRGPDPSEVLSPYTSQRLQDAFEHDAPIALEDGIRVERVDVEEGTFDVIGTDGASFTTRNQPVLATGFESGLGLVDEYFQFENGQPQLTERDESTITPGLFLAGPQVAHNGQQFCFIYKFRQRFAVVADEIASRLDVDRTVLDEYREKNMFLEDMSCCEPDMCDC
;
A
#
# COMPACT_ATOMS: atom_id res chain seq x y z
N SER A 1 -2.61 8.17 2.48
CA SER A 1 -3.67 7.37 3.11
C SER A 1 -4.88 8.22 3.46
N GLY A 2 -6.03 7.58 3.74
CA GLY A 2 -7.24 8.29 4.20
C GLY A 2 -7.00 9.10 5.47
N ILE A 3 -6.19 8.59 6.38
CA ILE A 3 -5.82 9.30 7.62
C ILE A 3 -5.03 10.59 7.33
N ASP A 4 -4.13 10.60 6.34
CA ASP A 4 -3.40 11.83 5.99
C ASP A 4 -4.34 12.91 5.45
N VAL A 5 -5.38 12.51 4.69
CA VAL A 5 -6.43 13.43 4.23
C VAL A 5 -7.27 13.93 5.40
N ALA A 6 -7.65 13.05 6.34
CA ALA A 6 -8.41 13.42 7.54
C ALA A 6 -7.65 14.45 8.38
N LEU A 7 -6.36 14.23 8.63
CA LEU A 7 -5.49 15.16 9.34
C LEU A 7 -5.43 16.52 8.64
N ALA A 8 -5.24 16.53 7.33
CA ALA A 8 -5.18 17.78 6.56
C ALA A 8 -6.52 18.56 6.58
N LEU A 9 -7.65 17.86 6.54
CA LEU A 9 -8.98 18.49 6.64
C LEU A 9 -9.24 19.05 8.05
N ALA A 10 -8.85 18.32 9.10
CA ALA A 10 -8.97 18.78 10.48
C ALA A 10 -8.11 20.03 10.74
N ASP A 11 -6.89 20.07 10.20
CA ASP A 11 -6.01 21.25 10.27
C ASP A 11 -6.64 22.50 9.60
N LEU A 12 -7.54 22.29 8.63
CA LEU A 12 -8.32 23.34 7.97
C LEU A 12 -9.61 23.70 8.76
N GLY A 13 -9.86 23.06 9.90
CA GLY A 13 -10.99 23.31 10.77
C GLY A 13 -12.28 22.57 10.39
N HIS A 14 -12.19 21.50 9.59
CA HIS A 14 -13.32 20.64 9.28
C HIS A 14 -13.50 19.55 10.34
N GLU A 15 -14.76 19.24 10.67
CA GLU A 15 -15.10 18.01 11.38
C GLU A 15 -15.00 16.84 10.41
N VAL A 16 -14.25 15.81 10.77
CA VAL A 16 -13.95 14.67 9.90
C VAL A 16 -14.35 13.37 10.57
N LEU A 17 -15.11 12.56 9.86
CA LEU A 17 -15.38 11.17 10.22
C LEU A 17 -14.64 10.25 9.23
N VAL A 18 -13.81 9.35 9.75
CA VAL A 18 -13.17 8.28 8.97
C VAL A 18 -13.89 6.98 9.29
N VAL A 19 -14.29 6.27 8.24
CA VAL A 19 -14.97 4.97 8.34
C VAL A 19 -14.12 3.95 7.62
N ASP A 20 -13.84 2.82 8.28
CA ASP A 20 -13.01 1.75 7.72
C ASP A 20 -13.47 0.38 8.28
N GLU A 21 -13.34 -0.69 7.49
CA GLU A 21 -13.72 -2.04 7.91
C GLU A 21 -12.74 -2.61 8.94
N ASP A 22 -11.44 -2.41 8.73
CA ASP A 22 -10.38 -3.03 9.52
C ASP A 22 -9.82 -2.13 10.62
N GLY A 23 -9.98 -0.80 10.48
CA GLY A 23 -9.47 0.17 11.44
C GLY A 23 -7.93 0.17 11.57
N PRO A 24 -7.17 0.43 10.49
CA PRO A 24 -5.70 0.27 10.46
C PRO A 24 -4.96 1.14 11.47
N TRP A 25 -5.61 2.14 12.06
CA TRP A 25 -5.06 2.96 13.14
C TRP A 25 -4.90 2.22 14.47
N GLN A 26 -5.55 1.04 14.62
CA GLN A 26 -5.45 0.19 15.81
C GLN A 26 -4.32 -0.83 15.72
N PHE A 27 -3.89 -1.16 14.51
CA PHE A 27 -2.88 -2.19 14.29
C PHE A 27 -1.47 -1.67 14.54
N ARG A 28 -0.62 -2.60 14.94
CA ARG A 28 0.82 -2.44 15.07
C ARG A 28 1.46 -3.65 14.39
N GLY A 29 2.42 -3.42 13.54
CA GLY A 29 3.09 -4.50 12.83
C GLY A 29 4.15 -3.97 11.87
N PRO A 30 4.97 -4.87 11.35
CA PRO A 30 6.03 -4.51 10.43
C PRO A 30 5.53 -4.23 9.01
N ASP A 31 4.34 -4.72 8.65
CA ASP A 31 3.80 -4.54 7.31
C ASP A 31 3.09 -3.19 7.16
N PRO A 32 3.69 -2.23 6.43
CA PRO A 32 3.12 -0.90 6.26
C PRO A 32 1.94 -0.88 5.28
N SER A 33 1.57 -1.99 4.65
CA SER A 33 0.33 -2.12 3.88
C SER A 33 -0.89 -2.32 4.78
N GLU A 34 -0.69 -2.86 5.97
CA GLU A 34 -1.74 -3.18 6.94
C GLU A 34 -1.84 -2.15 8.07
N VAL A 35 -0.79 -1.34 8.29
CA VAL A 35 -0.73 -0.38 9.39
C VAL A 35 -0.43 1.03 8.89
N LEU A 36 -0.72 2.00 9.73
CA LEU A 36 -0.28 3.38 9.45
C LEU A 36 1.24 3.48 9.52
N SER A 37 1.84 4.28 8.64
CA SER A 37 3.26 4.60 8.76
C SER A 37 3.55 5.22 10.14
N PRO A 38 4.74 5.04 10.71
CA PRO A 38 5.09 5.66 11.99
C PRO A 38 4.85 7.16 12.02
N TYR A 39 5.14 7.85 10.91
CA TYR A 39 4.90 9.28 10.76
C TYR A 39 3.41 9.65 10.81
N THR A 40 2.56 8.92 10.06
CA THR A 40 1.11 9.16 10.07
C THR A 40 0.50 8.82 11.43
N SER A 41 0.95 7.72 12.05
CA SER A 41 0.51 7.31 13.38
C SER A 41 0.83 8.36 14.45
N GLN A 42 2.05 8.93 14.43
CA GLN A 42 2.44 9.98 15.36
C GLN A 42 1.58 11.24 15.17
N ARG A 43 1.37 11.70 13.93
CA ARG A 43 0.52 12.85 13.63
C ARG A 43 -0.92 12.66 14.09
N LEU A 44 -1.46 11.44 13.96
CA LEU A 44 -2.81 11.12 14.42
C LEU A 44 -2.88 11.17 15.95
N GLN A 45 -1.87 10.65 16.65
CA GLN A 45 -1.78 10.75 18.10
C GLN A 45 -1.68 12.20 18.54
N ASP A 46 -0.81 13.01 17.94
CA ASP A 46 -0.66 14.43 18.24
C ASP A 46 -1.97 15.19 18.01
N ALA A 47 -2.71 14.85 16.94
CA ALA A 47 -4.00 15.45 16.64
C ALA A 47 -5.04 15.18 17.76
N PHE A 48 -5.10 13.96 18.27
CA PHE A 48 -5.98 13.62 19.40
C PHE A 48 -5.56 14.28 20.71
N GLU A 49 -4.26 14.42 20.97
CA GLU A 49 -3.76 15.14 22.15
C GLU A 49 -4.14 16.64 22.14
N HIS A 50 -4.45 17.18 20.95
CA HIS A 50 -4.87 18.57 20.76
C HIS A 50 -6.38 18.71 20.44
N ASP A 51 -7.18 17.68 20.75
CA ASP A 51 -8.64 17.69 20.54
C ASP A 51 -9.05 18.00 19.09
N ALA A 52 -8.28 17.52 18.10
CA ALA A 52 -8.63 17.70 16.69
C ALA A 52 -9.99 17.06 16.38
N PRO A 53 -10.83 17.70 15.55
CA PRO A 53 -12.19 17.25 15.25
C PRO A 53 -12.21 16.05 14.30
N ILE A 54 -11.59 14.95 14.69
CA ILE A 54 -11.52 13.68 13.94
C ILE A 54 -12.20 12.60 14.75
N ALA A 55 -13.16 11.91 14.13
CA ALA A 55 -13.75 10.69 14.64
C ALA A 55 -13.32 9.51 13.76
N LEU A 56 -13.05 8.36 14.37
CA LEU A 56 -12.66 7.12 13.71
C LEU A 56 -13.67 6.04 14.05
N GLU A 57 -14.28 5.44 13.03
CA GLU A 57 -15.24 4.35 13.16
C GLU A 57 -14.72 3.13 12.39
N ASP A 58 -14.44 2.05 13.10
CA ASP A 58 -13.99 0.78 12.57
C ASP A 58 -15.10 -0.27 12.52
N GLY A 59 -14.84 -1.39 11.89
CA GLY A 59 -15.78 -2.48 11.74
C GLY A 59 -16.92 -2.20 10.74
N ILE A 60 -16.82 -1.14 9.95
CA ILE A 60 -17.86 -0.72 9.02
C ILE A 60 -17.36 -0.80 7.58
N ARG A 61 -17.83 -1.78 6.85
CA ARG A 61 -17.63 -1.86 5.41
C ARG A 61 -18.67 -1.02 4.69
N VAL A 62 -18.22 0.03 3.99
CA VAL A 62 -19.11 0.86 3.18
C VAL A 62 -19.60 0.07 1.97
N GLU A 63 -20.92 -0.04 1.82
CA GLU A 63 -21.60 -0.70 0.71
C GLU A 63 -21.80 0.26 -0.47
N ARG A 64 -22.32 1.45 -0.18
CA ARG A 64 -22.64 2.46 -1.19
C ARG A 64 -22.71 3.87 -0.62
N VAL A 65 -22.73 4.84 -1.51
CA VAL A 65 -23.03 6.25 -1.20
C VAL A 65 -24.25 6.66 -2.01
N ASP A 66 -25.34 6.98 -1.35
CA ASP A 66 -26.54 7.51 -1.96
C ASP A 66 -26.46 9.05 -1.99
N VAL A 67 -27.00 9.66 -3.06
CA VAL A 67 -26.95 11.12 -3.24
C VAL A 67 -28.37 11.64 -3.41
N GLU A 68 -28.83 12.46 -2.48
CA GLU A 68 -30.16 13.08 -2.51
C GLU A 68 -30.06 14.58 -2.18
N GLU A 69 -30.62 15.44 -3.05
CA GLU A 69 -30.77 16.89 -2.83
C GLU A 69 -29.51 17.61 -2.30
N GLY A 70 -28.32 17.14 -2.69
CA GLY A 70 -27.02 17.74 -2.30
C GLY A 70 -26.51 17.24 -0.95
N THR A 71 -27.08 16.17 -0.43
CA THR A 71 -26.55 15.35 0.68
C THR A 71 -26.02 14.03 0.18
N PHE A 72 -25.07 13.47 0.91
CA PHE A 72 -24.46 12.17 0.68
C PHE A 72 -24.73 11.29 1.89
N ASP A 73 -25.38 10.17 1.67
CA ASP A 73 -25.62 9.15 2.68
C ASP A 73 -24.66 7.98 2.45
N VAL A 74 -23.67 7.83 3.33
CA VAL A 74 -22.70 6.72 3.31
C VAL A 74 -23.31 5.56 4.08
N ILE A 75 -23.55 4.45 3.40
CA ILE A 75 -24.28 3.29 3.93
C ILE A 75 -23.31 2.12 4.11
N GLY A 76 -23.26 1.59 5.32
CA GLY A 76 -22.53 0.38 5.68
C GLY A 76 -23.31 -0.90 5.42
N THR A 77 -22.60 -2.02 5.24
CA THR A 77 -23.20 -3.37 5.07
C THR A 77 -23.96 -3.84 6.31
N ASP A 78 -23.65 -3.28 7.47
CA ASP A 78 -24.30 -3.55 8.76
C ASP A 78 -25.57 -2.70 9.01
N GLY A 79 -25.88 -1.78 8.06
CA GLY A 79 -26.98 -0.83 8.16
C GLY A 79 -26.60 0.49 8.83
N ALA A 80 -25.34 0.71 9.18
CA ALA A 80 -24.85 2.02 9.60
C ALA A 80 -25.07 3.05 8.49
N SER A 81 -25.41 4.29 8.85
CA SER A 81 -25.61 5.36 7.90
C SER A 81 -25.05 6.68 8.44
N PHE A 82 -24.29 7.38 7.61
CA PHE A 82 -23.68 8.67 7.93
C PHE A 82 -24.04 9.67 6.84
N THR A 83 -24.68 10.76 7.20
CA THR A 83 -25.11 11.81 6.27
C THR A 83 -24.14 12.99 6.30
N THR A 84 -23.70 13.46 5.15
CA THR A 84 -22.89 14.66 5.01
C THR A 84 -23.35 15.53 3.83
N ARG A 85 -23.06 16.82 3.87
CA ARG A 85 -23.26 17.74 2.74
C ARG A 85 -22.04 17.87 1.85
N ASN A 86 -20.89 17.42 2.34
CA ASN A 86 -19.65 17.41 1.58
C ASN A 86 -19.48 16.06 0.87
N GLN A 87 -18.97 16.08 -0.33
CA GLN A 87 -18.68 14.83 -1.05
C GLN A 87 -17.66 13.99 -0.26
N PRO A 88 -17.97 12.72 0.05
CA PRO A 88 -17.03 11.83 0.72
C PRO A 88 -15.75 11.62 -0.08
N VAL A 89 -14.63 11.53 0.62
CA VAL A 89 -13.34 11.17 0.04
C VAL A 89 -13.20 9.65 0.09
N LEU A 90 -13.04 9.02 -1.06
CA LEU A 90 -12.84 7.58 -1.16
C LEU A 90 -11.34 7.28 -1.11
N ALA A 91 -10.88 6.70 -0.01
CA ALA A 91 -9.48 6.32 0.21
C ALA A 91 -9.35 4.78 0.30
N THR A 92 -9.94 4.08 -0.67
CA THR A 92 -10.12 2.62 -0.70
C THR A 92 -8.91 1.84 -1.23
N GLY A 93 -7.74 2.48 -1.33
CA GLY A 93 -6.54 1.86 -1.87
C GLY A 93 -6.54 1.77 -3.40
N PHE A 94 -5.76 0.84 -3.91
CA PHE A 94 -5.59 0.63 -5.34
C PHE A 94 -5.79 -0.84 -5.68
N GLU A 95 -6.53 -1.11 -6.71
CA GLU A 95 -6.55 -2.44 -7.31
C GLU A 95 -5.31 -2.65 -8.20
N SER A 96 -4.88 -3.89 -8.28
CA SER A 96 -3.78 -4.26 -9.16
C SER A 96 -4.14 -3.98 -10.63
N GLY A 97 -3.27 -3.28 -11.36
CA GLY A 97 -3.39 -3.12 -12.80
C GLY A 97 -3.01 -4.38 -13.60
N LEU A 98 -2.73 -5.50 -12.94
CA LEU A 98 -2.29 -6.74 -13.58
C LEU A 98 -3.39 -7.46 -14.36
N GLY A 99 -4.66 -7.12 -14.15
CA GLY A 99 -5.78 -7.78 -14.82
C GLY A 99 -5.74 -7.81 -16.35
N LEU A 100 -4.93 -6.94 -16.98
CA LEU A 100 -4.70 -6.97 -18.45
C LEU A 100 -3.65 -8.01 -18.87
N VAL A 101 -2.86 -8.52 -17.93
CA VAL A 101 -1.71 -9.42 -18.16
C VAL A 101 -1.68 -10.58 -17.15
N ASP A 102 -2.80 -10.82 -16.46
CA ASP A 102 -2.90 -11.83 -15.41
C ASP A 102 -2.61 -13.24 -15.94
N GLU A 103 -2.99 -13.55 -17.19
CA GLU A 103 -2.71 -14.82 -17.85
C GLU A 103 -1.22 -15.17 -17.94
N TYR A 104 -0.33 -14.17 -17.81
CA TYR A 104 1.12 -14.35 -17.88
C TYR A 104 1.78 -14.54 -16.51
N PHE A 105 0.99 -14.53 -15.42
CA PHE A 105 1.46 -14.77 -14.07
C PHE A 105 0.67 -15.91 -13.42
N GLN A 106 1.34 -16.71 -12.63
CA GLN A 106 0.67 -17.61 -11.71
C GLN A 106 0.29 -16.81 -10.46
N PHE A 107 -0.93 -17.00 -9.93
CA PHE A 107 -1.39 -16.35 -8.70
C PHE A 107 -1.58 -17.37 -7.58
N GLU A 108 -1.19 -16.99 -6.38
CA GLU A 108 -1.49 -17.69 -5.15
C GLU A 108 -1.96 -16.67 -4.09
N ASN A 109 -3.12 -16.90 -3.49
CA ASN A 109 -3.75 -15.98 -2.53
C ASN A 109 -3.88 -14.53 -3.05
N GLY A 110 -4.15 -14.35 -4.35
CA GLY A 110 -4.28 -13.05 -5.00
C GLY A 110 -2.96 -12.34 -5.31
N GLN A 111 -1.81 -12.93 -4.99
CA GLN A 111 -0.49 -12.38 -5.28
C GLN A 111 0.18 -13.10 -6.46
N PRO A 112 0.83 -12.36 -7.38
CA PRO A 112 1.58 -12.97 -8.47
C PRO A 112 2.81 -13.71 -7.94
N GLN A 113 3.01 -14.92 -8.40
CA GLN A 113 4.16 -15.74 -8.05
C GLN A 113 5.36 -15.35 -8.92
N LEU A 114 6.43 -14.93 -8.28
CA LEU A 114 7.64 -14.43 -8.92
C LEU A 114 8.85 -15.25 -8.50
N THR A 115 9.87 -15.27 -9.36
CA THR A 115 11.21 -15.73 -8.99
C THR A 115 11.86 -14.70 -8.04
N GLU A 116 12.98 -15.07 -7.42
CA GLU A 116 13.79 -14.14 -6.60
C GLU A 116 14.26 -12.89 -7.36
N ARG A 117 14.16 -12.88 -8.69
CA ARG A 117 14.51 -11.77 -9.58
C ARG A 117 13.28 -11.03 -10.13
N ASP A 118 12.12 -11.21 -9.54
CA ASP A 118 10.84 -10.60 -9.93
C ASP A 118 10.34 -10.99 -11.33
N GLU A 119 10.80 -12.12 -11.86
CA GLU A 119 10.31 -12.68 -13.11
C GLU A 119 9.07 -13.55 -12.86
N SER A 120 8.12 -13.55 -13.80
CA SER A 120 7.00 -14.49 -13.79
C SER A 120 7.49 -15.93 -13.74
N THR A 121 6.89 -16.75 -12.87
CA THR A 121 7.22 -18.19 -12.76
C THR A 121 6.76 -19.01 -13.97
N ILE A 122 5.85 -18.48 -14.79
CA ILE A 122 5.28 -19.18 -15.96
C ILE A 122 5.60 -18.52 -17.30
N THR A 123 6.07 -17.28 -17.31
CA THR A 123 6.37 -16.56 -18.56
C THR A 123 7.80 -16.02 -18.52
N PRO A 124 8.78 -16.76 -19.04
CA PRO A 124 10.16 -16.32 -19.08
C PRO A 124 10.35 -15.00 -19.84
N GLY A 125 11.15 -14.09 -19.28
CA GLY A 125 11.41 -12.76 -19.83
C GLY A 125 10.39 -11.69 -19.45
N LEU A 126 9.32 -12.05 -18.72
CA LEU A 126 8.35 -11.11 -18.19
C LEU A 126 8.64 -10.83 -16.71
N PHE A 127 8.93 -9.59 -16.38
CA PHE A 127 9.26 -9.15 -15.03
C PHE A 127 8.16 -8.23 -14.49
N LEU A 128 7.91 -8.35 -13.19
CA LEU A 128 7.03 -7.43 -12.47
C LEU A 128 7.88 -6.42 -11.72
N ALA A 129 7.50 -5.14 -11.82
CA ALA A 129 8.14 -4.06 -11.08
C ALA A 129 7.07 -3.14 -10.49
N GLY A 130 7.22 -2.75 -9.23
CA GLY A 130 6.29 -1.85 -8.58
C GLY A 130 5.60 -2.43 -7.35
N PRO A 131 4.47 -1.83 -6.91
CA PRO A 131 3.87 -2.12 -5.62
C PRO A 131 3.19 -3.49 -5.50
N GLN A 132 3.09 -4.24 -6.59
CA GLN A 132 2.51 -5.60 -6.60
C GLN A 132 3.57 -6.70 -6.43
N VAL A 133 4.85 -6.33 -6.37
CA VAL A 133 5.91 -7.28 -6.04
C VAL A 133 5.76 -7.72 -4.59
N ALA A 134 5.74 -9.03 -4.38
CA ALA A 134 5.69 -9.63 -3.06
C ALA A 134 6.66 -10.81 -2.96
N HIS A 135 7.36 -10.93 -1.84
CA HIS A 135 8.24 -12.03 -1.51
C HIS A 135 8.09 -12.41 -0.04
N ASN A 136 8.14 -13.69 0.27
CA ASN A 136 8.07 -14.22 1.64
C ASN A 136 6.86 -13.71 2.45
N GLY A 137 5.73 -13.47 1.77
CA GLY A 137 4.52 -12.93 2.40
C GLY A 137 4.53 -11.42 2.65
N GLN A 138 5.61 -10.72 2.28
CA GLN A 138 5.68 -9.26 2.35
C GLN A 138 5.47 -8.60 0.99
N GLN A 139 4.59 -7.60 0.96
CA GLN A 139 4.35 -6.79 -0.22
C GLN A 139 5.26 -5.55 -0.24
N PHE A 140 5.87 -5.28 -1.38
CA PHE A 140 6.73 -4.12 -1.58
C PHE A 140 5.91 -2.89 -2.02
N CYS A 141 4.87 -2.54 -1.26
CA CYS A 141 3.87 -1.55 -1.65
C CYS A 141 4.36 -0.08 -1.67
N PHE A 142 5.47 0.23 -1.02
CA PHE A 142 6.02 1.59 -0.99
C PHE A 142 7.16 1.78 -1.99
N ILE A 143 7.22 2.97 -2.60
CA ILE A 143 8.23 3.29 -3.60
C ILE A 143 9.67 3.11 -3.08
N TYR A 144 9.94 3.41 -1.82
CA TYR A 144 11.27 3.23 -1.24
C TYR A 144 11.66 1.74 -1.07
N LYS A 145 10.68 0.83 -1.02
CA LYS A 145 10.89 -0.63 -1.02
C LYS A 145 11.04 -1.16 -2.44
N PHE A 146 10.01 -1.00 -3.29
CA PHE A 146 10.04 -1.62 -4.62
C PHE A 146 11.06 -1.01 -5.57
N ARG A 147 11.44 0.27 -5.41
CA ARG A 147 12.47 0.90 -6.25
C ARG A 147 13.83 0.20 -6.18
N GLN A 148 14.13 -0.44 -5.04
CA GLN A 148 15.37 -1.20 -4.87
C GLN A 148 15.37 -2.51 -5.68
N ARG A 149 14.20 -2.98 -6.10
CA ARG A 149 14.03 -4.15 -6.94
C ARG A 149 14.27 -3.86 -8.43
N PHE A 150 14.13 -2.60 -8.85
CA PHE A 150 14.38 -2.23 -10.25
C PHE A 150 15.79 -2.56 -10.70
N ALA A 151 16.79 -2.35 -9.84
CA ALA A 151 18.17 -2.68 -10.13
C ALA A 151 18.40 -4.21 -10.21
N VAL A 152 17.66 -5.00 -9.41
CA VAL A 152 17.71 -6.47 -9.45
C VAL A 152 17.15 -7.00 -10.76
N VAL A 153 16.02 -6.47 -11.22
CA VAL A 153 15.44 -6.81 -12.53
C VAL A 153 16.39 -6.40 -13.67
N ALA A 154 16.97 -5.20 -13.59
CA ALA A 154 17.92 -4.71 -14.58
C ALA A 154 19.18 -5.59 -14.66
N ASP A 155 19.70 -6.05 -13.51
CA ASP A 155 20.85 -6.96 -13.43
C ASP A 155 20.56 -8.30 -14.10
N GLU A 156 19.39 -8.86 -13.84
CA GLU A 156 18.96 -10.12 -14.46
C GLU A 156 18.84 -10.01 -15.97
N ILE A 157 18.19 -8.95 -16.47
CA ILE A 157 18.04 -8.70 -17.91
C ILE A 157 19.39 -8.49 -18.56
N ALA A 158 20.25 -7.64 -17.98
CA ALA A 158 21.58 -7.36 -18.50
C ALA A 158 22.48 -8.61 -18.52
N SER A 159 22.36 -9.44 -17.48
CA SER A 159 23.07 -10.72 -17.41
C SER A 159 22.71 -11.66 -18.56
N ARG A 160 21.41 -11.79 -18.88
CA ARG A 160 20.93 -12.65 -19.99
C ARG A 160 21.33 -12.13 -21.36
N LEU A 161 21.49 -10.81 -21.48
CA LEU A 161 21.86 -10.17 -22.73
C LEU A 161 23.39 -9.99 -22.89
N ASP A 162 24.17 -10.45 -21.92
CA ASP A 162 25.63 -10.27 -21.86
C ASP A 162 26.09 -8.79 -22.00
N VAL A 163 25.32 -7.90 -21.35
CA VAL A 163 25.58 -6.47 -21.32
C VAL A 163 26.39 -6.11 -20.06
N ASP A 164 27.22 -5.06 -20.14
CA ASP A 164 28.00 -4.55 -19.01
C ASP A 164 27.07 -4.12 -17.84
N ARG A 165 27.37 -4.61 -16.66
CA ARG A 165 26.59 -4.38 -15.42
C ARG A 165 27.31 -3.52 -14.39
N THR A 166 28.48 -2.99 -14.71
CA THR A 166 29.31 -2.22 -13.76
C THR A 166 28.59 -0.98 -13.22
N VAL A 167 27.66 -0.39 -13.99
CA VAL A 167 26.84 0.73 -13.54
C VAL A 167 25.94 0.34 -12.33
N LEU A 168 25.59 -0.92 -12.15
CA LEU A 168 24.76 -1.40 -11.05
C LEU A 168 25.53 -1.47 -9.71
N ASP A 169 26.87 -1.42 -9.74
CA ASP A 169 27.66 -1.39 -8.51
C ASP A 169 27.41 -0.11 -7.72
N GLU A 170 27.15 1.01 -8.41
CA GLU A 170 26.72 2.24 -7.74
C GLU A 170 25.38 2.09 -6.98
N TYR A 171 24.47 1.28 -7.50
CA TYR A 171 23.19 1.01 -6.83
C TYR A 171 23.38 0.14 -5.59
N ARG A 172 24.33 -0.81 -5.61
CA ARG A 172 24.72 -1.62 -4.44
C ARG A 172 25.33 -0.74 -3.35
N GLU A 173 26.27 0.15 -3.71
CA GLU A 173 26.89 1.09 -2.78
C GLU A 173 25.91 2.06 -2.12
N LYS A 174 24.83 2.41 -2.83
CA LYS A 174 23.79 3.34 -2.36
C LYS A 174 22.62 2.65 -1.66
N ASN A 175 22.70 1.35 -1.37
CA ASN A 175 21.59 0.54 -0.84
C ASN A 175 20.32 0.62 -1.70
N MET A 176 20.50 0.66 -3.03
CA MET A 176 19.41 0.70 -4.01
C MET A 176 19.32 -0.59 -4.83
N PHE A 177 19.88 -1.69 -4.29
CA PHE A 177 19.90 -3.01 -4.91
C PHE A 177 19.54 -4.06 -3.83
N LEU A 178 18.27 -4.35 -3.70
CA LEU A 178 17.76 -5.30 -2.71
C LEU A 178 17.71 -6.70 -3.29
N GLU A 179 18.82 -7.43 -3.22
CA GLU A 179 18.95 -8.81 -3.66
C GLU A 179 18.69 -9.80 -2.53
N ASP A 180 19.22 -9.52 -1.34
CA ASP A 180 19.00 -10.32 -0.14
C ASP A 180 17.69 -9.89 0.55
N MET A 181 16.72 -10.78 0.52
CA MET A 181 15.39 -10.58 1.12
C MET A 181 15.25 -11.32 2.45
N SER A 182 16.34 -11.81 3.03
CA SER A 182 16.30 -12.54 4.31
C SER A 182 15.84 -11.66 5.48
N CYS A 183 16.01 -10.34 5.37
CA CYS A 183 15.48 -9.38 6.34
C CYS A 183 13.99 -9.05 6.15
N CYS A 184 13.36 -9.56 5.08
CA CYS A 184 11.96 -9.33 4.77
C CYS A 184 11.06 -10.47 5.30
N GLU A 185 11.43 -11.11 6.39
CA GLU A 185 10.54 -12.03 7.10
C GLU A 185 9.61 -11.23 8.01
N PRO A 186 8.30 -11.57 8.07
CA PRO A 186 7.30 -10.81 8.82
C PRO A 186 7.66 -10.56 10.29
N ASP A 187 8.39 -11.50 10.91
CA ASP A 187 8.78 -11.44 12.31
C ASP A 187 10.11 -10.68 12.59
N MET A 188 10.81 -10.23 11.54
CA MET A 188 12.16 -9.67 11.63
C MET A 188 12.32 -8.25 11.06
N CYS A 189 11.23 -7.60 10.63
CA CYS A 189 11.29 -6.26 10.05
C CYS A 189 11.40 -5.17 11.13
N ASP A 190 12.63 -4.86 11.49
CA ASP A 190 13.02 -3.69 12.32
C ASP A 190 13.50 -2.52 11.40
N CYS A 191 12.84 -2.35 10.26
CA CYS A 191 13.22 -1.33 9.26
C CYS A 191 12.51 0.00 9.49
#